data_dca5b36cbca321aeb5a32205311e3fef
#
_entry.id   dca5b36cbca321aeb5a32205311e3fef
#
_cell.length_a   1.000
_cell.length_b   1.000
_cell.length_c   1.000
_cell.angle_alpha   90.00
_cell.angle_beta   90.00
_cell.angle_gamma   90.00
#
_symmetry.space_group_name_H-M   'P 1'
#
loop_
_entity.id
_entity.type
_entity.pdbx_description
1 polymer ?
#
loop_
_entity_poly.entity_id
_entity_poly.type
_entity_poly.pdbx_seq_one_letter_code
_entity_poly.pdbx_strand_id
1 'polypeptide(L)'
;ELDGKELEIRSPKDAIDNGIALVTEDRKADGIVAGMTIAENITLPNLQAISNHQIMKLKEENAFSEKYFNDLKIKAPSLNTLLQQLSGGNQQKVVLAKWMARHPKVLILDEPTRGIDVSTKYEIYKIMVSLAKSGVGIIMISSELPELMSMADTIMVISNKRITGTLKEDEFSQEK
;
A
#
# COMPACT_ATOMS: atom_id res chain seq x y z
N GLU A 1 18.10 8.71 0.84
CA GLU A 1 17.90 10.09 0.38
C GLU A 1 16.49 10.22 -0.20
N LEU A 2 15.76 11.28 0.12
CA LEU A 2 14.43 11.57 -0.43
C LEU A 2 14.36 13.08 -0.75
N ASP A 3 13.95 13.43 -1.97
CA ASP A 3 13.91 14.82 -2.46
C ASP A 3 15.27 15.57 -2.29
N GLY A 4 16.39 14.87 -2.51
CA GLY A 4 17.74 15.42 -2.38
C GLY A 4 18.22 15.61 -0.94
N LYS A 5 17.47 15.09 0.04
CA LYS A 5 17.84 15.16 1.47
C LYS A 5 18.15 13.79 2.02
N GLU A 6 19.28 13.68 2.70
CA GLU A 6 19.61 12.47 3.47
C GLU A 6 18.63 12.33 4.65
N LEU A 7 18.06 11.12 4.80
CA LEU A 7 17.13 10.82 5.88
C LEU A 7 17.80 9.95 6.93
N GLU A 8 17.65 10.32 8.17
CA GLU A 8 17.99 9.46 9.31
C GLU A 8 16.70 8.82 9.83
N ILE A 9 16.51 7.52 9.52
CA ILE A 9 15.34 6.74 9.92
C ILE A 9 15.77 5.76 11.01
N ARG A 10 15.29 5.96 12.23
CA ARG A 10 15.60 5.15 13.41
C ARG A 10 14.40 4.32 13.88
N SER A 11 13.20 4.64 13.36
CA SER A 11 11.94 3.97 13.74
C SER A 11 10.96 3.94 12.58
N PRO A 12 9.95 3.03 12.62
CA PRO A 12 8.86 3.06 11.66
C PRO A 12 8.12 4.40 11.62
N LYS A 13 8.01 5.07 12.77
CA LYS A 13 7.39 6.39 12.87
C LYS A 13 8.16 7.42 12.05
N ASP A 14 9.49 7.41 12.11
CA ASP A 14 10.32 8.35 11.33
C ASP A 14 10.12 8.13 9.82
N ALA A 15 9.99 6.86 9.38
CA ALA A 15 9.69 6.55 7.98
C ALA A 15 8.34 7.14 7.55
N ILE A 16 7.30 6.92 8.35
CA ILE A 16 5.94 7.42 8.09
C ILE A 16 5.93 8.96 8.05
N ASP A 17 6.57 9.61 9.01
CA ASP A 17 6.61 11.08 9.11
C ASP A 17 7.41 11.71 7.93
N ASN A 18 8.34 10.96 7.32
CA ASN A 18 9.05 11.35 6.10
C ASN A 18 8.32 10.95 4.81
N GLY A 19 7.11 10.39 4.90
CA GLY A 19 6.31 10.03 3.74
C GLY A 19 6.68 8.69 3.11
N ILE A 20 7.28 7.77 3.86
CA ILE A 20 7.56 6.40 3.43
C ILE A 20 6.54 5.48 4.08
N ALA A 21 5.83 4.70 3.27
CA ALA A 21 4.85 3.73 3.73
C ALA A 21 5.21 2.32 3.24
N LEU A 22 4.86 1.31 4.04
CA LEU A 22 5.10 -0.11 3.74
C LEU A 22 3.79 -0.89 3.80
N VAL A 23 3.48 -1.58 2.73
CA VAL A 23 2.48 -2.66 2.68
C VAL A 23 3.23 -3.97 2.84
N THR A 24 2.95 -4.68 3.92
CA THR A 24 3.65 -5.91 4.32
C THR A 24 3.13 -7.12 3.56
N GLU A 25 3.96 -8.15 3.40
CA GLU A 25 3.63 -9.42 2.76
C GLU A 25 2.43 -10.10 3.44
N ASP A 26 2.48 -10.26 4.77
CA ASP A 26 1.37 -10.82 5.53
C ASP A 26 0.40 -9.74 6.00
N ARG A 27 -0.57 -9.42 5.11
CA ARG A 27 -1.60 -8.44 5.45
C ARG A 27 -2.42 -8.82 6.69
N LYS A 28 -2.59 -10.14 6.99
CA LYS A 28 -3.42 -10.58 8.11
C LYS A 28 -2.71 -10.42 9.45
N ALA A 29 -1.42 -10.67 9.49
CA ALA A 29 -0.62 -10.49 10.69
C ALA A 29 -0.29 -9.01 10.95
N ASP A 30 0.15 -8.28 9.90
CA ASP A 30 0.80 -6.97 10.08
C ASP A 30 0.05 -5.83 9.37
N GLY A 31 -0.77 -6.16 8.37
CA GLY A 31 -1.41 -5.14 7.53
C GLY A 31 -2.74 -4.63 8.06
N ILE A 32 -3.53 -5.46 8.76
CA ILE A 32 -4.90 -5.16 9.17
C ILE A 32 -5.16 -5.51 10.64
N VAL A 33 -6.17 -4.86 11.21
CA VAL A 33 -6.79 -5.28 12.46
C VAL A 33 -8.15 -5.91 12.13
N ALA A 34 -8.20 -7.24 12.07
CA ALA A 34 -9.33 -8.01 11.52
C ALA A 34 -10.66 -7.77 12.25
N GLY A 35 -10.62 -7.51 13.56
CA GLY A 35 -11.78 -7.20 14.40
C GLY A 35 -12.24 -5.75 14.35
N MET A 36 -11.55 -4.88 13.64
CA MET A 36 -11.95 -3.50 13.41
C MET A 36 -12.70 -3.35 12.08
N THR A 37 -13.47 -2.27 11.97
CA THR A 37 -14.19 -1.89 10.75
C THR A 37 -13.24 -1.41 9.65
N ILE A 38 -13.77 -1.25 8.44
CA ILE A 38 -13.05 -0.64 7.32
C ILE A 38 -12.60 0.78 7.67
N ALA A 39 -13.51 1.60 8.23
CA ALA A 39 -13.20 2.97 8.62
C ALA A 39 -12.04 3.03 9.62
N GLU A 40 -12.12 2.27 10.71
CA GLU A 40 -11.10 2.21 11.74
C GLU A 40 -9.73 1.76 11.18
N ASN A 41 -9.70 0.77 10.29
CA ASN A 41 -8.46 0.33 9.66
C ASN A 41 -7.82 1.42 8.77
N ILE A 42 -8.62 2.16 7.99
CA ILE A 42 -8.13 3.25 7.14
C ILE A 42 -7.57 4.39 7.99
N THR A 43 -8.22 4.69 9.11
CA THR A 43 -7.86 5.85 9.94
C THR A 43 -6.75 5.58 10.94
N LEU A 44 -6.47 4.32 11.25
CA LEU A 44 -5.51 3.91 12.29
C LEU A 44 -4.15 4.66 12.24
N PRO A 45 -3.47 4.82 11.09
CA PRO A 45 -2.23 5.61 11.04
C PRO A 45 -2.47 7.13 10.98
N ASN A 46 -3.74 7.58 10.92
CA ASN A 46 -4.14 8.97 10.74
C ASN A 46 -4.93 9.54 11.92
N LEU A 47 -4.90 8.89 13.08
CA LEU A 47 -5.70 9.27 14.25
C LEU A 47 -5.53 10.74 14.64
N GLN A 48 -4.35 11.30 14.47
CA GLN A 48 -4.08 12.71 14.76
C GLN A 48 -4.86 13.67 13.83
N ALA A 49 -5.11 13.26 12.59
CA ALA A 49 -5.84 14.09 11.62
C ALA A 49 -7.36 14.13 11.88
N ILE A 50 -7.89 13.11 12.56
CA ILE A 50 -9.34 12.95 12.82
C ILE A 50 -9.71 13.10 14.30
N SER A 51 -8.74 13.40 15.18
CA SER A 51 -8.96 13.61 16.60
C SER A 51 -8.77 15.09 16.95
N ASN A 52 -9.67 15.60 17.80
CA ASN A 52 -9.52 16.89 18.43
C ASN A 52 -9.44 16.68 19.95
N HIS A 53 -8.34 17.14 20.58
CA HIS A 53 -8.08 16.93 22.00
C HIS A 53 -8.22 15.46 22.44
N GLN A 54 -7.68 14.51 21.66
CA GLN A 54 -7.72 13.06 21.89
C GLN A 54 -9.13 12.43 21.81
N ILE A 55 -10.13 13.15 21.36
CA ILE A 55 -11.47 12.62 21.13
C ILE A 55 -11.66 12.42 19.63
N MET A 56 -11.91 11.17 19.23
CA MET A 56 -12.27 10.84 17.85
C MET A 56 -13.73 11.22 17.58
N LYS A 57 -13.96 11.86 16.45
CA LYS A 57 -15.31 12.15 15.99
C LYS A 57 -15.71 11.17 14.88
N LEU A 58 -16.60 10.24 15.19
CA LEU A 58 -17.07 9.19 14.26
C LEU A 58 -17.55 9.73 12.91
N LYS A 59 -18.15 10.91 12.88
CA LYS A 59 -18.58 11.54 11.62
C LYS A 59 -17.40 11.96 10.75
N GLU A 60 -16.33 12.48 11.36
CA GLU A 60 -15.11 12.90 10.66
C GLU A 60 -14.33 11.66 10.19
N GLU A 61 -14.28 10.59 10.98
CA GLU A 61 -13.71 9.31 10.62
C GLU A 61 -14.38 8.72 9.38
N ASN A 62 -15.71 8.64 9.36
CA ASN A 62 -16.45 8.12 8.22
C ASN A 62 -16.25 8.98 6.97
N ALA A 63 -16.35 10.31 7.08
CA ALA A 63 -16.13 11.20 5.94
C ALA A 63 -14.70 11.10 5.37
N PHE A 64 -13.70 10.96 6.24
CA PHE A 64 -12.32 10.75 5.84
C PHE A 64 -12.13 9.42 5.11
N SER A 65 -12.71 8.34 5.64
CA SER A 65 -12.56 6.99 5.08
C SER A 65 -13.37 6.79 3.81
N GLU A 66 -14.53 7.47 3.66
CA GLU A 66 -15.43 7.33 2.53
C GLU A 66 -14.76 7.68 1.20
N LYS A 67 -13.90 8.68 1.19
CA LYS A 67 -13.11 9.03 0.02
C LYS A 67 -12.30 7.82 -0.48
N TYR A 68 -11.49 7.22 0.37
CA TYR A 68 -10.62 6.10 -0.01
C TYR A 68 -11.39 4.82 -0.29
N PHE A 69 -12.51 4.60 0.41
CA PHE A 69 -13.43 3.51 0.15
C PHE A 69 -13.98 3.54 -1.28
N ASN A 70 -14.39 4.73 -1.73
CA ASN A 70 -14.91 4.95 -3.07
C ASN A 70 -13.81 4.95 -4.15
N ASP A 71 -12.69 5.64 -3.90
CA ASP A 71 -11.58 5.76 -4.84
C ASP A 71 -10.99 4.38 -5.21
N LEU A 72 -10.87 3.48 -4.21
CA LEU A 72 -10.37 2.12 -4.43
C LEU A 72 -11.47 1.10 -4.74
N LYS A 73 -12.72 1.54 -4.84
CA LYS A 73 -13.86 0.67 -5.14
C LYS A 73 -13.89 -0.56 -4.23
N ILE A 74 -13.78 -0.34 -2.92
CA ILE A 74 -13.84 -1.42 -1.93
C ILE A 74 -15.26 -2.00 -1.92
N LYS A 75 -15.38 -3.31 -2.12
CA LYS A 75 -16.68 -3.99 -2.16
C LYS A 75 -17.06 -4.45 -0.76
N ALA A 76 -17.90 -3.67 -0.10
CA ALA A 76 -18.49 -3.97 1.21
C ALA A 76 -19.84 -3.28 1.36
N PRO A 77 -20.74 -3.77 2.24
CA PRO A 77 -22.05 -3.13 2.50
C PRO A 77 -21.91 -1.71 3.06
N SER A 78 -20.91 -1.46 3.89
CA SER A 78 -20.66 -0.14 4.50
C SER A 78 -19.25 -0.04 5.07
N LEU A 79 -18.82 1.16 5.44
CA LEU A 79 -17.58 1.42 6.18
C LEU A 79 -17.51 0.75 7.56
N ASN A 80 -18.68 0.43 8.14
CA ASN A 80 -18.78 -0.25 9.44
C ASN A 80 -18.64 -1.78 9.34
N THR A 81 -18.46 -2.32 8.14
CA THR A 81 -18.20 -3.76 7.93
C THR A 81 -16.88 -4.14 8.55
N LEU A 82 -16.86 -5.23 9.34
CA LEU A 82 -15.63 -5.75 9.94
C LEU A 82 -14.70 -6.28 8.85
N LEU A 83 -13.42 -5.99 8.98
CA LEU A 83 -12.45 -6.31 7.92
C LEU A 83 -12.28 -7.81 7.67
N GLN A 84 -12.47 -8.63 8.70
CA GLN A 84 -12.45 -10.10 8.58
C GLN A 84 -13.56 -10.68 7.67
N GLN A 85 -14.63 -9.92 7.41
CA GLN A 85 -15.74 -10.34 6.54
C GLN A 85 -15.45 -10.11 5.06
N LEU A 86 -14.38 -9.40 4.72
CA LEU A 86 -14.02 -9.09 3.34
C LEU A 86 -13.21 -10.21 2.68
N SER A 87 -13.34 -10.31 1.35
CA SER A 87 -12.41 -11.11 0.55
C SER A 87 -10.99 -10.58 0.67
N GLY A 88 -9.98 -11.45 0.42
CA GLY A 88 -8.57 -11.07 0.49
C GLY A 88 -8.23 -9.84 -0.37
N GLY A 89 -8.80 -9.74 -1.56
CA GLY A 89 -8.58 -8.59 -2.44
C GLY A 89 -9.17 -7.28 -1.90
N ASN A 90 -10.35 -7.32 -1.25
CA ASN A 90 -10.90 -6.13 -0.62
C ASN A 90 -10.14 -5.76 0.66
N GLN A 91 -9.64 -6.73 1.43
CA GLN A 91 -8.73 -6.47 2.54
C GLN A 91 -7.47 -5.74 2.06
N GLN A 92 -6.86 -6.20 0.95
CA GLN A 92 -5.68 -5.55 0.35
C GLN A 92 -5.96 -4.11 -0.07
N LYS A 93 -7.12 -3.85 -0.66
CA LYS A 93 -7.54 -2.49 -0.99
C LYS A 93 -7.66 -1.60 0.26
N VAL A 94 -8.14 -2.15 1.40
CA VAL A 94 -8.17 -1.41 2.66
C VAL A 94 -6.77 -1.11 3.18
N VAL A 95 -5.82 -2.05 3.05
CA VAL A 95 -4.40 -1.79 3.39
C VAL A 95 -3.83 -0.67 2.53
N LEU A 96 -4.10 -0.68 1.22
CA LEU A 96 -3.69 0.41 0.33
C LEU A 96 -4.35 1.73 0.72
N ALA A 97 -5.68 1.74 0.99
CA ALA A 97 -6.41 2.91 1.44
C ALA A 97 -5.79 3.52 2.71
N LYS A 98 -5.46 2.68 3.69
CA LYS A 98 -4.82 3.06 4.96
C LYS A 98 -3.55 3.88 4.73
N TRP A 99 -2.67 3.42 3.83
CA TRP A 99 -1.41 4.09 3.55
C TRP A 99 -1.55 5.27 2.60
N MET A 100 -2.44 5.17 1.60
CA MET A 100 -2.76 6.31 0.72
C MET A 100 -3.28 7.51 1.50
N ALA A 101 -4.02 7.27 2.58
CA ALA A 101 -4.54 8.30 3.46
C ALA A 101 -3.44 9.10 4.20
N ARG A 102 -2.19 8.61 4.21
CA ARG A 102 -1.00 9.32 4.70
C ARG A 102 -0.32 10.17 3.64
N HIS A 103 -0.81 10.14 2.39
CA HIS A 103 -0.18 10.82 1.24
C HIS A 103 1.32 10.53 1.13
N PRO A 104 1.71 9.25 1.00
CA PRO A 104 3.12 8.88 0.98
C PRO A 104 3.81 9.45 -0.27
N LYS A 105 5.10 9.76 -0.13
CA LYS A 105 6.00 10.06 -1.25
C LYS A 105 6.57 8.79 -1.87
N VAL A 106 6.79 7.78 -1.02
CA VAL A 106 7.28 6.45 -1.41
C VAL A 106 6.38 5.40 -0.78
N LEU A 107 5.91 4.47 -1.59
CA LEU A 107 5.11 3.32 -1.17
C LEU A 107 5.86 2.03 -1.51
N ILE A 108 6.27 1.30 -0.49
CA ILE A 108 6.89 -0.01 -0.60
C ILE A 108 5.78 -1.05 -0.52
N LEU A 109 5.72 -1.95 -1.48
CA LEU A 109 4.70 -2.99 -1.62
C LEU A 109 5.40 -4.36 -1.63
N ASP A 110 5.25 -5.09 -0.54
CA ASP A 110 5.82 -6.44 -0.40
C ASP A 110 4.75 -7.48 -0.73
N GLU A 111 4.94 -8.21 -1.83
CA GLU A 111 4.01 -9.21 -2.37
C GLU A 111 2.54 -8.71 -2.42
N PRO A 112 2.25 -7.54 -3.02
CA PRO A 112 0.95 -6.86 -2.88
C PRO A 112 -0.23 -7.64 -3.43
N THR A 113 0.01 -8.64 -4.27
CA THR A 113 -1.03 -9.42 -4.94
C THR A 113 -1.06 -10.89 -4.53
N ARG A 114 -0.24 -11.27 -3.53
CA ARG A 114 -0.19 -12.65 -3.06
C ARG A 114 -1.52 -13.12 -2.46
N GLY A 115 -1.99 -14.26 -2.93
CA GLY A 115 -3.24 -14.88 -2.46
C GLY A 115 -4.50 -14.10 -2.87
N ILE A 116 -4.45 -13.35 -3.96
CA ILE A 116 -5.54 -12.57 -4.52
C ILE A 116 -5.93 -13.18 -5.88
N ASP A 117 -7.22 -13.14 -6.20
CA ASP A 117 -7.73 -13.59 -7.50
C ASP A 117 -7.27 -12.67 -8.64
N VAL A 118 -7.19 -13.21 -9.85
CA VAL A 118 -6.66 -12.53 -11.04
C VAL A 118 -7.39 -11.22 -11.34
N SER A 119 -8.71 -11.18 -11.18
CA SER A 119 -9.49 -9.97 -11.48
C SER A 119 -9.15 -8.84 -10.51
N THR A 120 -8.96 -9.17 -9.24
CA THR A 120 -8.60 -8.20 -8.20
C THR A 120 -7.11 -7.80 -8.30
N LYS A 121 -6.20 -8.70 -8.70
CA LYS A 121 -4.80 -8.33 -9.02
C LYS A 121 -4.77 -7.17 -10.01
N TYR A 122 -5.55 -7.27 -11.09
CA TYR A 122 -5.61 -6.21 -12.10
C TYR A 122 -6.14 -4.86 -11.57
N GLU A 123 -7.09 -4.90 -10.63
CA GLU A 123 -7.58 -3.69 -9.96
C GLU A 123 -6.46 -3.05 -9.11
N ILE A 124 -5.66 -3.85 -8.42
CA ILE A 124 -4.50 -3.39 -7.62
C ILE A 124 -3.43 -2.76 -8.52
N TYR A 125 -3.11 -3.38 -9.66
CA TYR A 125 -2.17 -2.79 -10.62
C TYR A 125 -2.62 -1.41 -11.11
N LYS A 126 -3.92 -1.25 -11.40
CA LYS A 126 -4.46 0.07 -11.77
C LYS A 126 -4.30 1.11 -10.68
N ILE A 127 -4.47 0.71 -9.42
CA ILE A 127 -4.24 1.60 -8.28
C ILE A 127 -2.76 2.01 -8.22
N MET A 128 -1.84 1.06 -8.34
CA MET A 128 -0.38 1.33 -8.34
C MET A 128 0.02 2.28 -9.47
N VAL A 129 -0.44 2.02 -10.70
CA VAL A 129 -0.18 2.91 -11.85
C VAL A 129 -0.75 4.31 -11.62
N SER A 130 -1.95 4.40 -11.04
CA SER A 130 -2.54 5.72 -10.73
C SER A 130 -1.73 6.48 -9.69
N LEU A 131 -1.20 5.80 -8.67
CA LEU A 131 -0.32 6.39 -7.66
C LEU A 131 1.00 6.86 -8.27
N ALA A 132 1.65 6.03 -9.08
CA ALA A 132 2.88 6.40 -9.78
C ALA A 132 2.68 7.65 -10.66
N LYS A 133 1.58 7.70 -11.42
CA LYS A 133 1.20 8.87 -12.23
C LYS A 133 0.92 10.12 -11.40
N SER A 134 0.53 9.99 -10.14
CA SER A 134 0.35 11.12 -9.23
C SER A 134 1.65 11.57 -8.54
N GLY A 135 2.79 10.94 -8.88
CA GLY A 135 4.12 11.30 -8.37
C GLY A 135 4.58 10.51 -7.16
N VAL A 136 3.87 9.44 -6.77
CA VAL A 136 4.32 8.54 -5.70
C VAL A 136 5.38 7.59 -6.25
N GLY A 137 6.53 7.52 -5.62
CA GLY A 137 7.54 6.51 -5.93
C GLY A 137 7.08 5.13 -5.46
N ILE A 138 7.02 4.14 -6.37
CA ILE A 138 6.60 2.78 -6.04
C ILE A 138 7.83 1.87 -6.00
N ILE A 139 8.00 1.13 -4.92
CA ILE A 139 8.96 0.03 -4.81
C ILE A 139 8.13 -1.24 -4.62
N MET A 140 8.11 -2.10 -5.63
CA MET A 140 7.38 -3.35 -5.61
C MET A 140 8.34 -4.52 -5.42
N ILE A 141 8.06 -5.37 -4.46
CA ILE A 141 8.75 -6.64 -4.25
C ILE A 141 7.77 -7.74 -4.65
N SER A 142 8.16 -8.60 -5.56
CA SER A 142 7.34 -9.73 -6.00
C SER A 142 8.22 -10.91 -6.39
N SER A 143 7.75 -12.11 -6.08
CA SER A 143 8.32 -13.38 -6.53
C SER A 143 7.82 -13.78 -7.92
N GLU A 144 6.80 -13.10 -8.45
CA GLU A 144 6.22 -13.35 -9.77
C GLU A 144 6.92 -12.47 -10.83
N LEU A 145 7.94 -13.01 -11.53
CA LEU A 145 8.69 -12.26 -12.54
C LEU A 145 7.80 -11.63 -13.63
N PRO A 146 6.77 -12.29 -14.18
CA PRO A 146 5.88 -11.67 -15.16
C PRO A 146 5.15 -10.43 -14.62
N GLU A 147 4.85 -10.40 -13.33
CA GLU A 147 4.24 -9.25 -12.67
C GLU A 147 5.21 -8.05 -12.68
N LEU A 148 6.46 -8.28 -12.24
CA LEU A 148 7.50 -7.24 -12.25
C LEU A 148 7.74 -6.69 -13.66
N MET A 149 7.88 -7.55 -14.65
CA MET A 149 8.13 -7.15 -16.05
C MET A 149 6.97 -6.32 -16.64
N SER A 150 5.74 -6.51 -16.16
CA SER A 150 4.58 -5.76 -16.66
C SER A 150 4.34 -4.42 -15.95
N MET A 151 4.97 -4.21 -14.78
CA MET A 151 4.63 -3.09 -13.91
C MET A 151 5.80 -2.15 -13.64
N ALA A 152 7.04 -2.60 -13.75
CA ALA A 152 8.21 -1.84 -13.35
C ALA A 152 8.89 -1.12 -14.53
N ASP A 153 9.43 0.07 -14.28
CA ASP A 153 10.34 0.78 -15.19
C ASP A 153 11.80 0.28 -15.00
N THR A 154 12.09 -0.26 -13.83
CA THR A 154 13.43 -0.78 -13.48
C THR A 154 13.28 -1.96 -12.54
N ILE A 155 13.96 -3.06 -12.82
CA ILE A 155 14.01 -4.25 -11.99
C ILE A 155 15.40 -4.38 -11.38
N MET A 156 15.47 -4.53 -10.05
CA MET A 156 16.67 -4.89 -9.33
C MET A 156 16.60 -6.34 -8.89
N VAL A 157 17.58 -7.14 -9.29
CA VAL A 157 17.69 -8.54 -8.92
C VAL A 157 18.57 -8.67 -7.68
N ILE A 158 18.02 -9.29 -6.63
CA ILE A 158 18.73 -9.52 -5.37
C ILE A 158 18.99 -11.01 -5.19
N SER A 159 20.24 -11.40 -5.00
CA SER A 159 20.64 -12.76 -4.65
C SER A 159 21.68 -12.72 -3.53
N ASN A 160 21.58 -13.64 -2.58
CA ASN A 160 22.50 -13.72 -1.43
C ASN A 160 22.72 -12.37 -0.71
N LYS A 161 21.65 -11.61 -0.52
CA LYS A 161 21.63 -10.27 0.13
C LYS A 161 22.45 -9.20 -0.61
N ARG A 162 22.66 -9.36 -1.92
CA ARG A 162 23.39 -8.41 -2.77
C ARG A 162 22.59 -8.14 -4.04
N ILE A 163 22.65 -6.93 -4.53
CA ILE A 163 22.12 -6.59 -5.85
C ILE A 163 23.06 -7.23 -6.87
N THR A 164 22.55 -8.15 -7.68
CA THR A 164 23.30 -8.90 -8.69
C THR A 164 23.10 -8.33 -10.10
N GLY A 165 22.06 -7.55 -10.30
CA GLY A 165 21.78 -6.89 -11.57
C GLY A 165 20.70 -5.83 -11.44
N THR A 166 20.72 -4.88 -12.35
CA THR A 166 19.65 -3.87 -12.55
C THR A 166 19.34 -3.84 -14.03
N LEU A 167 18.07 -3.99 -14.38
CA LEU A 167 17.57 -4.01 -15.75
C LEU A 167 16.60 -2.83 -15.95
N LYS A 168 16.66 -2.20 -17.11
CA LYS A 168 15.67 -1.22 -17.57
C LYS A 168 14.58 -1.91 -18.39
N GLU A 169 13.45 -1.23 -18.59
CA GLU A 169 12.29 -1.78 -19.29
C GLU A 169 12.64 -2.39 -20.65
N ASP A 170 13.53 -1.74 -21.42
CA ASP A 170 14.01 -2.19 -22.74
C ASP A 170 14.93 -3.42 -22.69
N GLU A 171 15.41 -3.80 -21.51
CA GLU A 171 16.27 -4.96 -21.28
C GLU A 171 15.51 -6.17 -20.71
N PHE A 172 14.22 -6.03 -20.44
CA PHE A 172 13.44 -7.10 -19.82
C PHE A 172 13.29 -8.30 -20.76
N SER A 173 13.82 -9.44 -20.35
CA SER A 173 13.58 -10.73 -20.98
C SER A 173 13.60 -11.86 -19.95
N GLN A 174 12.80 -12.92 -20.18
CA GLN A 174 12.79 -14.09 -19.29
C GLN A 174 14.06 -14.97 -19.43
N GLU A 175 14.93 -14.68 -20.37
CA GLU A 175 16.13 -15.45 -20.68
C GLU A 175 17.43 -14.83 -20.10
N LYS A 176 17.31 -13.72 -19.36
CA LYS A 176 18.45 -13.02 -18.77
C LYS A 176 18.46 -13.11 -17.26
#